data_7475fe66c8d602f513f01ad709575650
#
_entry.id   7475fe66c8d602f513f01ad709575650
#
_cell.length_a   1.000
_cell.length_b   1.000
_cell.length_c   1.000
_cell.angle_alpha   90.00
_cell.angle_beta   90.00
_cell.angle_gamma   90.00
#
_symmetry.space_group_name_H-M   'P 1'
#
loop_
_entity.id
_entity.type
_entity.pdbx_description
1 polymer ?
#
loop_
_entity_poly.entity_id
_entity_poly.type
_entity_poly.pdbx_seq_one_letter_code
_entity_poly.pdbx_strand_id
1 'polypeptide(L)'
;VLFYLAKLGLSLLILWLIFRSVDLGEVLRELAQIPVYIVLLVLAITMMRQYLQYRNWRYALKLNPWFCADEKQISRSYLIGIPLRFLLPGGHGSFAKVFFIDNSSKTASIAAVASEKLAQTWAILLFAAGSAFWVFPGWSPALKLMAFIVIALLPLILGGFTKWHRDLTVLRDGYRRNIPRMLIIQVIAVLLTMLQYYLLLNTMSAISFGETTLRMSIVQFSDTIPITISGLGLRESFAMHFLETAGYAGGKAITATLALFFIQDVLTCIPGLALLIIRKKD
;
A
#
# COMPACT_ATOMS: atom_id res chain seq x y z
N VAL A 1 22.85 -6.24 -5.57
CA VAL A 1 22.59 -6.19 -7.02
C VAL A 1 21.94 -7.50 -7.48
N LEU A 2 22.55 -8.68 -7.24
CA LEU A 2 22.05 -9.98 -7.71
C LEU A 2 20.62 -10.27 -7.21
N PHE A 3 20.33 -10.01 -5.94
CA PHE A 3 19.00 -10.20 -5.34
C PHE A 3 17.93 -9.26 -5.94
N TYR A 4 18.32 -8.05 -6.31
CA TYR A 4 17.43 -7.11 -7.00
C TYR A 4 17.13 -7.61 -8.43
N LEU A 5 18.16 -8.04 -9.18
CA LEU A 5 18.00 -8.59 -10.53
C LEU A 5 17.13 -9.85 -10.53
N ALA A 6 17.29 -10.72 -9.52
CA ALA A 6 16.45 -11.91 -9.38
C ALA A 6 14.95 -11.55 -9.18
N LYS A 7 14.64 -10.56 -8.34
CA LYS A 7 13.25 -10.11 -8.12
C LYS A 7 12.69 -9.35 -9.32
N LEU A 8 13.51 -8.57 -10.02
CA LEU A 8 13.11 -7.95 -11.28
C LEU A 8 12.80 -9.02 -12.34
N GLY A 9 13.68 -10.00 -12.47
CA GLY A 9 13.46 -11.14 -13.38
C GLY A 9 12.20 -11.93 -13.04
N LEU A 10 11.94 -12.18 -11.76
CA LEU A 10 10.71 -12.84 -11.30
C LEU A 10 9.46 -11.99 -11.62
N SER A 11 9.49 -10.69 -11.37
CA SER A 11 8.38 -9.80 -11.71
C SER A 11 8.09 -9.79 -13.22
N LEU A 12 9.13 -9.71 -14.04
CA LEU A 12 9.00 -9.76 -15.50
C LEU A 12 8.51 -11.12 -15.98
N LEU A 13 8.99 -12.22 -15.38
CA LEU A 13 8.52 -13.58 -15.69
C LEU A 13 7.02 -13.73 -15.38
N ILE A 14 6.57 -13.30 -14.22
CA ILE A 14 5.14 -13.36 -13.83
C ILE A 14 4.30 -12.52 -14.78
N LEU A 15 4.71 -11.29 -15.08
CA LEU A 15 4.02 -10.43 -16.06
C LEU A 15 3.98 -11.10 -17.44
N TRP A 16 5.08 -11.70 -17.90
CA TRP A 16 5.12 -12.41 -19.18
C TRP A 16 4.14 -13.59 -19.20
N LEU A 17 4.09 -14.39 -18.11
CA LEU A 17 3.14 -15.50 -18.00
C LEU A 17 1.69 -15.01 -18.03
N ILE A 18 1.37 -13.91 -17.35
CA ILE A 18 0.04 -13.29 -17.36
C ILE A 18 -0.31 -12.81 -18.76
N PHE A 19 0.57 -12.01 -19.38
CA PHE A 19 0.33 -11.45 -20.71
C PHE A 19 0.36 -12.49 -21.83
N ARG A 20 0.95 -13.67 -21.60
CA ARG A 20 0.80 -14.80 -22.50
C ARG A 20 -0.60 -15.41 -22.48
N SER A 21 -1.29 -15.34 -21.33
CA SER A 21 -2.65 -15.88 -21.15
C SER A 21 -3.75 -14.85 -21.38
N VAL A 22 -3.41 -13.57 -21.54
CA VAL A 22 -4.36 -12.45 -21.72
C VAL A 22 -3.98 -11.67 -22.96
N ASP A 23 -4.97 -11.32 -23.76
CA ASP A 23 -4.77 -10.47 -24.96
C ASP A 23 -4.44 -9.04 -24.55
N LEU A 24 -3.19 -8.63 -24.78
CA LEU A 24 -2.73 -7.25 -24.55
C LEU A 24 -3.55 -6.21 -25.32
N GLY A 25 -4.04 -6.57 -26.52
CA GLY A 25 -4.90 -5.69 -27.32
C GLY A 25 -6.25 -5.47 -26.62
N GLU A 26 -6.78 -6.50 -25.96
CA GLU A 26 -8.00 -6.37 -25.14
C GLU A 26 -7.76 -5.46 -23.93
N VAL A 27 -6.67 -5.66 -23.18
CA VAL A 27 -6.30 -4.82 -22.03
C VAL A 27 -6.17 -3.35 -22.43
N LEU A 28 -5.47 -3.06 -23.52
CA LEU A 28 -5.30 -1.68 -24.01
C LEU A 28 -6.63 -1.06 -24.48
N ARG A 29 -7.50 -1.87 -25.09
CA ARG A 29 -8.84 -1.44 -25.52
C ARG A 29 -9.72 -1.11 -24.33
N GLU A 30 -9.72 -1.95 -23.29
CA GLU A 30 -10.47 -1.73 -22.05
C GLU A 30 -9.94 -0.48 -21.31
N LEU A 31 -8.64 -0.27 -21.26
CA LEU A 31 -8.04 0.96 -20.69
C LEU A 31 -8.51 2.22 -21.43
N ALA A 32 -8.58 2.17 -22.77
CA ALA A 32 -9.01 3.29 -23.59
C ALA A 32 -10.52 3.59 -23.43
N GLN A 33 -11.32 2.62 -22.98
CA GLN A 33 -12.76 2.77 -22.77
C GLN A 33 -13.11 3.37 -21.39
N ILE A 34 -12.15 3.46 -20.45
CA ILE A 34 -12.42 4.06 -19.14
C ILE A 34 -12.81 5.54 -19.33
N PRO A 35 -14.00 5.96 -18.88
CA PRO A 35 -14.42 7.34 -19.04
C PRO A 35 -13.48 8.32 -18.33
N VAL A 36 -13.15 9.43 -18.99
CA VAL A 36 -12.21 10.43 -18.45
C VAL A 36 -12.62 10.94 -17.06
N TYR A 37 -13.93 11.12 -16.82
CA TYR A 37 -14.41 11.55 -15.50
C TYR A 37 -14.11 10.54 -14.39
N ILE A 38 -14.10 9.24 -14.68
CA ILE A 38 -13.69 8.19 -13.73
C ILE A 38 -12.18 8.30 -13.44
N VAL A 39 -11.36 8.49 -14.47
CA VAL A 39 -9.91 8.70 -14.29
C VAL A 39 -9.64 9.92 -13.41
N LEU A 40 -10.34 11.04 -13.65
CA LEU A 40 -10.22 12.24 -12.83
C LEU A 40 -10.70 12.02 -11.40
N LEU A 41 -11.78 11.28 -11.18
CA LEU A 41 -12.28 10.93 -9.85
C LEU A 41 -11.28 10.02 -9.10
N VAL A 42 -10.76 8.98 -9.77
CA VAL A 42 -9.72 8.09 -9.20
C VAL A 42 -8.46 8.89 -8.87
N LEU A 43 -8.07 9.85 -9.71
CA LEU A 43 -6.93 10.74 -9.45
C LEU A 43 -7.20 11.64 -8.23
N ALA A 44 -8.39 12.22 -8.10
CA ALA A 44 -8.76 13.03 -6.94
C ALA A 44 -8.71 12.20 -5.63
N ILE A 45 -9.23 10.98 -5.66
CA ILE A 45 -9.13 10.04 -4.53
C ILE A 45 -7.66 9.69 -4.24
N THR A 46 -6.84 9.52 -5.28
CA THR A 46 -5.39 9.30 -5.14
C THR A 46 -4.72 10.48 -4.41
N MET A 47 -5.02 11.72 -4.77
CA MET A 47 -4.47 12.91 -4.09
C MET A 47 -4.90 12.96 -2.62
N MET A 48 -6.16 12.68 -2.31
CA MET A 48 -6.65 12.57 -0.95
C MET A 48 -5.91 11.47 -0.17
N ARG A 49 -5.71 10.30 -0.77
CA ARG A 49 -4.96 9.19 -0.19
C ARG A 49 -3.49 9.58 0.05
N GLN A 50 -2.83 10.25 -0.88
CA GLN A 50 -1.46 10.74 -0.71
C GLN A 50 -1.36 11.75 0.44
N TYR A 51 -2.34 12.64 0.60
CA TYR A 51 -2.41 13.54 1.74
C TYR A 51 -2.54 12.78 3.07
N LEU A 52 -3.37 11.75 3.12
CA LEU A 52 -3.50 10.88 4.31
C LEU A 52 -2.19 10.14 4.62
N GLN A 53 -1.49 9.64 3.60
CA GLN A 53 -0.18 9.00 3.79
C GLN A 53 0.89 9.99 4.25
N TYR A 54 0.89 11.23 3.76
CA TYR A 54 1.72 12.30 4.29
C TYR A 54 1.43 12.56 5.78
N ARG A 55 0.16 12.64 6.18
CA ARG A 55 -0.24 12.78 7.59
C ARG A 55 0.20 11.58 8.42
N ASN A 56 0.12 10.38 7.86
CA ASN A 56 0.61 9.15 8.52
C ASN A 56 2.12 9.23 8.78
N TRP A 57 2.91 9.64 7.79
CA TRP A 57 4.34 9.88 7.94
C TRP A 57 4.64 10.90 9.05
N ARG A 58 3.93 12.01 9.07
CA ARG A 58 4.05 13.02 10.12
C ARG A 58 3.77 12.48 11.52
N TYR A 59 2.76 11.62 11.69
CA TYR A 59 2.48 10.98 12.97
C TYR A 59 3.53 9.93 13.32
N ALA A 60 4.06 9.20 12.37
CA ALA A 60 5.14 8.26 12.59
C ALA A 60 6.40 8.94 13.11
N LEU A 61 6.78 10.09 12.55
CA LEU A 61 7.90 10.89 13.05
C LEU A 61 7.68 11.39 14.49
N LYS A 62 6.43 11.74 14.85
CA LYS A 62 6.06 12.19 16.21
C LYS A 62 5.99 11.05 17.24
N LEU A 63 6.32 9.82 16.88
CA LEU A 63 6.61 8.76 17.87
C LEU A 63 7.87 9.08 18.66
N ASN A 64 8.83 9.77 18.05
CA ASN A 64 9.99 10.32 18.72
C ASN A 64 9.63 11.62 19.44
N PRO A 65 9.71 11.70 20.79
CA PRO A 65 9.35 12.91 21.54
C PRO A 65 10.27 14.11 21.27
N TRP A 66 11.50 13.86 20.80
CA TRP A 66 12.49 14.92 20.48
C TRP A 66 12.46 15.37 19.00
N PHE A 67 11.44 14.95 18.25
CA PHE A 67 11.34 15.31 16.85
C PHE A 67 10.87 16.77 16.67
N CYS A 68 11.70 17.57 16.03
CA CYS A 68 11.49 19.03 15.82
C CYS A 68 11.63 19.47 14.36
N ALA A 69 11.51 18.58 13.36
CA ALA A 69 11.61 18.99 11.96
C ALA A 69 10.44 19.87 11.53
N ASP A 70 10.74 20.80 10.61
CA ASP A 70 9.74 21.65 10.01
C ASP A 70 8.86 20.91 8.99
N GLU A 71 7.71 21.50 8.65
CA GLU A 71 6.77 20.92 7.70
C GLU A 71 7.37 20.79 6.28
N LYS A 72 8.35 21.61 5.90
CA LYS A 72 9.00 21.55 4.59
C LYS A 72 9.87 20.31 4.48
N GLN A 73 10.63 19.98 5.53
CA GLN A 73 11.43 18.76 5.58
C GLN A 73 10.54 17.50 5.57
N ILE A 74 9.45 17.50 6.35
CA ILE A 74 8.49 16.38 6.38
C ILE A 74 7.89 16.14 4.99
N SER A 75 7.40 17.21 4.36
CA SER A 75 6.80 17.17 3.03
C SER A 75 7.81 16.70 1.97
N ARG A 76 9.02 17.27 1.98
CA ARG A 76 10.10 16.89 1.06
C ARG A 76 10.51 15.43 1.21
N SER A 77 10.74 14.96 2.43
CA SER A 77 11.12 13.56 2.70
C SER A 77 10.02 12.59 2.27
N TYR A 78 8.76 12.94 2.48
CA TYR A 78 7.61 12.17 2.03
C TYR A 78 7.57 12.05 0.50
N LEU A 79 7.59 13.17 -0.21
CA LEU A 79 7.50 13.21 -1.68
C LEU A 79 8.66 12.47 -2.34
N ILE A 80 9.89 12.65 -1.84
CA ILE A 80 11.07 11.92 -2.32
C ILE A 80 10.95 10.42 -2.02
N GLY A 81 10.33 10.04 -0.91
CA GLY A 81 10.09 8.64 -0.54
C GLY A 81 9.20 7.87 -1.52
N ILE A 82 8.32 8.57 -2.26
CA ILE A 82 7.41 7.92 -3.22
C ILE A 82 8.18 7.24 -4.37
N PRO A 83 9.02 7.93 -5.17
CA PRO A 83 9.77 7.26 -6.23
C PRO A 83 10.83 6.30 -5.68
N LEU A 84 11.43 6.59 -4.53
CA LEU A 84 12.47 5.73 -3.97
C LEU A 84 11.97 4.32 -3.60
N ARG A 85 10.68 4.14 -3.36
CA ARG A 85 10.12 2.80 -3.07
C ARG A 85 10.31 1.81 -4.23
N PHE A 86 10.45 2.29 -5.47
CA PHE A 86 10.70 1.44 -6.64
C PHE A 86 12.16 1.00 -6.78
N LEU A 87 13.09 1.64 -6.09
CA LEU A 87 14.51 1.30 -6.15
C LEU A 87 14.82 -0.04 -5.48
N LEU A 88 14.00 -0.47 -4.52
CA LEU A 88 14.19 -1.73 -3.82
C LEU A 88 12.91 -2.56 -3.83
N PRO A 89 13.02 -3.89 -4.01
CA PRO A 89 11.87 -4.81 -3.97
C PRO A 89 11.09 -4.72 -2.67
N GLY A 90 9.77 -5.00 -2.74
CA GLY A 90 8.89 -4.93 -1.57
C GLY A 90 8.65 -3.51 -1.04
N GLY A 91 8.99 -2.47 -1.83
CA GLY A 91 8.80 -1.08 -1.41
C GLY A 91 9.77 -0.60 -0.31
N HIS A 92 10.82 -1.40 -0.02
CA HIS A 92 11.83 -1.06 1.00
C HIS A 92 12.65 0.19 0.64
N GLY A 93 12.69 0.58 -0.63
CA GLY A 93 13.32 1.85 -1.06
C GLY A 93 12.75 3.08 -0.35
N SER A 94 11.50 3.00 0.15
CA SER A 94 10.91 4.07 0.96
C SER A 94 11.67 4.35 2.27
N PHE A 95 12.48 3.43 2.79
CA PHE A 95 13.36 3.68 3.92
C PHE A 95 14.41 4.77 3.62
N ALA A 96 14.78 4.95 2.35
CA ALA A 96 15.72 6.00 1.97
C ALA A 96 15.22 7.43 2.25
N LYS A 97 13.91 7.64 2.49
CA LYS A 97 13.40 8.95 2.93
C LYS A 97 13.99 9.43 4.27
N VAL A 98 14.53 8.52 5.09
CA VAL A 98 15.26 8.81 6.32
C VAL A 98 16.47 9.73 6.09
N PHE A 99 17.10 9.67 4.92
CA PHE A 99 18.23 10.52 4.56
C PHE A 99 17.86 11.97 4.21
N PHE A 100 16.56 12.25 4.11
CA PHE A 100 16.01 13.56 3.71
C PHE A 100 15.27 14.25 4.86
N ILE A 101 15.45 13.78 6.09
CA ILE A 101 14.85 14.38 7.27
C ILE A 101 15.85 14.40 8.43
N ASP A 102 15.92 15.54 9.10
CA ASP A 102 16.69 15.67 10.32
C ASP A 102 15.83 15.24 11.51
N ASN A 103 16.25 14.17 12.17
CA ASN A 103 15.66 13.67 13.39
C ASN A 103 16.76 13.57 14.46
N SER A 104 16.39 13.41 15.72
CA SER A 104 17.37 13.27 16.84
C SER A 104 18.39 12.15 16.59
N SER A 105 17.99 11.10 15.86
CA SER A 105 18.89 10.03 15.42
C SER A 105 18.36 9.34 14.16
N LYS A 106 19.26 8.71 13.40
CA LYS A 106 18.89 7.85 12.25
C LYS A 106 18.03 6.67 12.67
N THR A 107 18.30 6.12 13.86
CA THR A 107 17.51 5.01 14.43
C THR A 107 16.07 5.42 14.68
N ALA A 108 15.82 6.63 15.21
CA ALA A 108 14.46 7.15 15.41
C ALA A 108 13.72 7.33 14.07
N SER A 109 14.41 7.77 13.02
CA SER A 109 13.84 7.89 11.68
C SER A 109 13.51 6.53 11.07
N ILE A 110 14.37 5.52 11.24
CA ILE A 110 14.12 4.15 10.79
C ILE A 110 12.92 3.56 11.53
N ALA A 111 12.83 3.75 12.84
CA ALA A 111 11.69 3.31 13.65
C ALA A 111 10.38 3.97 13.20
N ALA A 112 10.41 5.25 12.81
CA ALA A 112 9.26 5.94 12.25
C ALA A 112 8.79 5.31 10.92
N VAL A 113 9.72 5.02 9.98
CA VAL A 113 9.38 4.33 8.72
C VAL A 113 8.85 2.94 8.97
N ALA A 114 9.46 2.19 9.89
CA ALA A 114 8.99 0.85 10.27
C ALA A 114 7.56 0.91 10.84
N SER A 115 7.28 1.84 11.74
CA SER A 115 5.95 2.04 12.32
C SER A 115 4.90 2.41 11.26
N GLU A 116 5.26 3.27 10.30
CA GLU A 116 4.40 3.61 9.18
C GLU A 116 4.06 2.37 8.34
N LYS A 117 5.06 1.55 8.01
CA LYS A 117 4.88 0.31 7.25
C LYS A 117 4.06 -0.73 8.00
N LEU A 118 4.33 -0.90 9.30
CA LEU A 118 3.56 -1.81 10.15
C LEU A 118 2.09 -1.40 10.23
N ALA A 119 1.77 -0.12 10.37
CA ALA A 119 0.40 0.37 10.38
C ALA A 119 -0.30 0.13 9.02
N GLN A 120 0.41 0.33 7.91
CA GLN A 120 -0.10 0.03 6.56
C GLN A 120 -0.39 -1.46 6.39
N THR A 121 0.59 -2.31 6.72
CA THR A 121 0.45 -3.77 6.61
C THR A 121 -0.67 -4.29 7.51
N TRP A 122 -0.79 -3.75 8.74
CA TRP A 122 -1.86 -4.10 9.65
C TRP A 122 -3.25 -3.84 9.06
N ALA A 123 -3.48 -2.68 8.46
CA ALA A 123 -4.77 -2.37 7.87
C ALA A 123 -5.10 -3.32 6.70
N ILE A 124 -4.13 -3.59 5.83
CA ILE A 124 -4.30 -4.56 4.73
C ILE A 124 -4.64 -5.94 5.27
N LEU A 125 -3.90 -6.43 6.26
CA LEU A 125 -4.14 -7.73 6.89
C LEU A 125 -5.52 -7.80 7.56
N LEU A 126 -5.96 -6.71 8.21
CA LEU A 126 -7.27 -6.65 8.86
C LEU A 126 -8.40 -6.82 7.86
N PHE A 127 -8.35 -6.11 6.73
CA PHE A 127 -9.34 -6.23 5.67
C PHE A 127 -9.28 -7.60 4.98
N ALA A 128 -8.08 -8.13 4.71
CA ALA A 128 -7.91 -9.45 4.13
C ALA A 128 -8.44 -10.55 5.05
N ALA A 129 -8.15 -10.50 6.35
CA ALA A 129 -8.68 -11.45 7.33
C ALA A 129 -10.20 -11.36 7.47
N GLY A 130 -10.76 -10.15 7.45
CA GLY A 130 -12.21 -9.94 7.41
C GLY A 130 -12.84 -10.56 6.16
N SER A 131 -12.24 -10.32 4.99
CA SER A 131 -12.73 -10.85 3.71
C SER A 131 -12.62 -12.37 3.60
N ALA A 132 -11.67 -12.98 4.32
CA ALA A 132 -11.48 -14.43 4.31
C ALA A 132 -12.70 -15.22 4.78
N PHE A 133 -13.61 -14.62 5.56
CA PHE A 133 -14.85 -15.28 5.99
C PHE A 133 -15.76 -15.64 4.81
N TRP A 134 -15.76 -14.82 3.76
CA TRP A 134 -16.59 -15.01 2.57
C TRP A 134 -15.82 -15.61 1.40
N VAL A 135 -14.56 -15.22 1.22
CA VAL A 135 -13.75 -15.65 0.05
C VAL A 135 -13.27 -17.10 0.20
N PHE A 136 -13.05 -17.59 1.43
CA PHE A 136 -12.58 -18.94 1.70
C PHE A 136 -13.59 -19.76 2.52
N PRO A 137 -14.75 -20.16 1.96
CA PRO A 137 -15.78 -20.89 2.71
C PRO A 137 -15.29 -22.22 3.27
N GLY A 138 -14.35 -22.90 2.60
CA GLY A 138 -13.81 -24.19 3.03
C GLY A 138 -12.85 -24.12 4.23
N TRP A 139 -12.44 -22.95 4.68
CA TRP A 139 -11.56 -22.82 5.84
C TRP A 139 -12.35 -22.81 7.15
N SER A 140 -11.77 -23.40 8.20
CA SER A 140 -12.39 -23.42 9.54
C SER A 140 -12.78 -22.02 10.02
N PRO A 141 -14.06 -21.79 10.42
CA PRO A 141 -14.49 -20.50 10.96
C PRO A 141 -13.69 -20.08 12.19
N ALA A 142 -13.30 -21.03 13.05
CA ALA A 142 -12.49 -20.80 14.23
C ALA A 142 -11.10 -20.26 13.86
N LEU A 143 -10.47 -20.83 12.83
CA LEU A 143 -9.16 -20.33 12.34
C LEU A 143 -9.24 -18.91 11.80
N LYS A 144 -10.29 -18.60 11.00
CA LYS A 144 -10.52 -17.25 10.48
C LYS A 144 -10.75 -16.25 11.61
N LEU A 145 -11.57 -16.61 12.59
CA LEU A 145 -11.85 -15.75 13.74
C LEU A 145 -10.59 -15.52 14.57
N MET A 146 -9.82 -16.56 14.85
CA MET A 146 -8.55 -16.44 15.57
C MET A 146 -7.58 -15.51 14.82
N ALA A 147 -7.38 -15.71 13.52
CA ALA A 147 -6.52 -14.85 12.71
C ALA A 147 -6.99 -13.39 12.73
N PHE A 148 -8.30 -13.15 12.57
CA PHE A 148 -8.87 -11.81 12.62
C PHE A 148 -8.65 -11.14 13.98
N ILE A 149 -8.91 -11.84 15.09
CA ILE A 149 -8.71 -11.33 16.44
C ILE A 149 -7.24 -11.00 16.71
N VAL A 150 -6.32 -11.92 16.34
CA VAL A 150 -4.87 -11.71 16.52
C VAL A 150 -4.41 -10.46 15.75
N ILE A 151 -4.83 -10.33 14.49
CA ILE A 151 -4.47 -9.17 13.68
C ILE A 151 -5.08 -7.89 14.27
N ALA A 152 -6.35 -7.91 14.65
CA ALA A 152 -7.04 -6.75 15.21
C ALA A 152 -6.36 -6.26 16.51
N LEU A 153 -5.92 -7.18 17.36
CA LEU A 153 -5.28 -6.88 18.64
C LEU A 153 -3.78 -6.57 18.55
N LEU A 154 -3.15 -6.82 17.40
CA LEU A 154 -1.70 -6.64 17.22
C LEU A 154 -1.18 -5.26 17.67
N PRO A 155 -1.82 -4.11 17.37
CA PRO A 155 -1.36 -2.81 17.84
C PRO A 155 -1.43 -2.66 19.36
N LEU A 156 -2.40 -3.30 20.02
CA LEU A 156 -2.50 -3.30 21.48
C LEU A 156 -1.40 -4.14 22.13
N ILE A 157 -1.10 -5.30 21.53
CA ILE A 157 -0.01 -6.19 21.96
C ILE A 157 1.32 -5.44 21.86
N LEU A 158 1.60 -4.81 20.72
CA LEU A 158 2.80 -4.01 20.52
C LEU A 158 2.88 -2.82 21.49
N GLY A 159 1.75 -2.17 21.75
CA GLY A 159 1.64 -1.13 22.78
C GLY A 159 1.96 -1.62 24.19
N GLY A 160 1.62 -2.87 24.49
CA GLY A 160 1.96 -3.53 25.76
C GLY A 160 3.47 -3.71 25.95
N PHE A 161 4.19 -4.04 24.89
CA PHE A 161 5.66 -4.18 24.93
C PHE A 161 6.37 -2.87 25.31
N THR A 162 5.81 -1.71 24.95
CA THR A 162 6.38 -0.41 25.35
C THR A 162 6.33 -0.17 26.86
N LYS A 163 5.53 -0.95 27.60
CA LYS A 163 5.49 -0.91 29.09
C LYS A 163 6.58 -1.80 29.71
N TRP A 164 6.95 -2.86 29.03
CA TRP A 164 7.81 -3.91 29.61
C TRP A 164 9.31 -3.61 29.40
N HIS A 165 9.67 -2.95 28.30
CA HIS A 165 11.05 -2.58 28.03
C HIS A 165 11.35 -1.16 28.49
N ARG A 166 12.32 -1.02 29.43
CA ARG A 166 12.72 0.25 30.05
C ARG A 166 13.13 1.31 29.02
N ASP A 167 13.81 0.90 27.95
CA ASP A 167 14.28 1.78 26.88
C ASP A 167 13.14 2.26 25.95
N LEU A 168 12.00 1.55 25.93
CA LEU A 168 10.83 1.89 25.12
C LEU A 168 9.79 2.76 25.86
N THR A 169 9.97 2.95 27.19
CA THR A 169 9.04 3.78 27.97
C THR A 169 8.99 5.22 27.51
N VAL A 170 10.09 5.73 26.98
CA VAL A 170 10.19 7.08 26.40
C VAL A 170 9.30 7.24 25.17
N LEU A 171 9.10 6.16 24.38
CA LEU A 171 8.25 6.17 23.18
C LEU A 171 6.76 5.95 23.51
N ARG A 172 6.44 5.60 24.76
CA ARG A 172 5.10 5.19 25.19
C ARG A 172 4.03 6.27 24.92
N ASP A 173 4.31 7.50 25.27
CA ASP A 173 3.35 8.59 25.12
C ASP A 173 3.15 8.95 23.64
N GLY A 174 4.24 8.97 22.87
CA GLY A 174 4.21 9.09 21.42
C GLY A 174 3.39 7.98 20.78
N TYR A 175 3.59 6.73 21.19
CA TYR A 175 2.85 5.57 20.71
C TYR A 175 1.36 5.68 21.01
N ARG A 176 0.98 5.89 22.27
CA ARG A 176 -0.44 6.00 22.68
C ARG A 176 -1.17 7.12 21.96
N ARG A 177 -0.49 8.23 21.68
CA ARG A 177 -1.09 9.42 21.07
C ARG A 177 -1.19 9.30 19.54
N ASN A 178 -0.21 8.73 18.88
CA ASN A 178 -0.09 8.79 17.41
C ASN A 178 -0.50 7.49 16.72
N ILE A 179 -0.27 6.31 17.31
CA ILE A 179 -0.63 5.03 16.66
C ILE A 179 -2.12 4.92 16.35
N PRO A 180 -3.07 5.24 17.25
CA PRO A 180 -4.49 5.17 16.89
C PRO A 180 -4.85 6.03 15.68
N ARG A 181 -4.24 7.22 15.57
CA ARG A 181 -4.43 8.11 14.41
C ARG A 181 -3.88 7.52 13.13
N MET A 182 -2.69 6.89 13.21
CA MET A 182 -2.08 6.18 12.09
C MET A 182 -2.97 5.02 11.62
N LEU A 183 -3.49 4.22 12.54
CA LEU A 183 -4.37 3.09 12.22
C LEU A 183 -5.66 3.55 11.54
N ILE A 184 -6.32 4.60 12.06
CA ILE A 184 -7.52 5.18 11.44
C ILE A 184 -7.21 5.67 10.02
N ILE A 185 -6.10 6.38 9.83
CA ILE A 185 -5.67 6.84 8.52
C ILE A 185 -5.46 5.65 7.56
N GLN A 186 -4.86 4.56 8.01
CA GLN A 186 -4.63 3.40 7.16
C GLN A 186 -5.92 2.67 6.81
N VAL A 187 -6.86 2.55 7.74
CA VAL A 187 -8.21 2.02 7.45
C VAL A 187 -8.90 2.85 6.37
N ILE A 188 -8.89 4.19 6.51
CA ILE A 188 -9.47 5.08 5.49
C ILE A 188 -8.73 4.93 4.16
N ALA A 189 -7.40 4.85 4.17
CA ALA A 189 -6.61 4.68 2.95
C ALA A 189 -6.92 3.36 2.21
N VAL A 190 -7.15 2.26 2.94
CA VAL A 190 -7.60 0.98 2.35
C VAL A 190 -8.99 1.13 1.75
N LEU A 191 -9.94 1.73 2.46
CA LEU A 191 -11.31 1.96 1.95
C LEU A 191 -11.31 2.84 0.68
N LEU A 192 -10.48 3.89 0.63
CA LEU A 192 -10.30 4.70 -0.56
C LEU A 192 -9.74 3.88 -1.73
N THR A 193 -8.81 2.96 -1.47
CA THR A 193 -8.29 2.05 -2.50
C THR A 193 -9.39 1.09 -2.99
N MET A 194 -10.24 0.56 -2.08
CA MET A 194 -11.39 -0.28 -2.47
C MET A 194 -12.39 0.51 -3.32
N LEU A 195 -12.63 1.77 -2.98
CA LEU A 195 -13.49 2.66 -3.76
C LEU A 195 -12.90 2.91 -5.18
N GLN A 196 -11.59 3.10 -5.29
CA GLN A 196 -10.93 3.27 -6.60
C GLN A 196 -11.04 2.01 -7.46
N TYR A 197 -10.82 0.82 -6.87
CA TYR A 197 -11.04 -0.44 -7.58
C TYR A 197 -12.49 -0.61 -8.00
N TYR A 198 -13.44 -0.31 -7.12
CA TYR A 198 -14.86 -0.36 -7.47
C TYR A 198 -15.20 0.54 -8.66
N LEU A 199 -14.73 1.79 -8.64
CA LEU A 199 -14.96 2.73 -9.75
C LEU A 199 -14.40 2.19 -11.07
N LEU A 200 -13.19 1.65 -11.08
CA LEU A 200 -12.57 1.11 -12.29
C LEU A 200 -13.27 -0.17 -12.76
N LEU A 201 -13.49 -1.13 -11.87
CA LEU A 201 -14.09 -2.41 -12.21
C LEU A 201 -15.54 -2.24 -12.70
N ASN A 202 -16.34 -1.39 -12.03
CA ASN A 202 -17.73 -1.17 -12.36
C ASN A 202 -17.94 -0.46 -13.72
N THR A 203 -16.92 0.23 -14.25
CA THR A 203 -16.99 0.77 -15.63
C THR A 203 -16.86 -0.31 -16.69
N MET A 204 -16.17 -1.40 -16.39
CA MET A 204 -15.90 -2.47 -17.36
C MET A 204 -16.97 -3.58 -17.29
N SER A 205 -17.49 -3.84 -16.09
CA SER A 205 -18.58 -4.81 -15.85
C SER A 205 -19.21 -4.55 -14.49
N ALA A 206 -20.52 -4.75 -14.38
CA ALA A 206 -21.25 -4.52 -13.14
C ALA A 206 -20.71 -5.39 -11.99
N ILE A 207 -20.32 -4.76 -10.90
CA ILE A 207 -19.87 -5.41 -9.68
C ILE A 207 -20.32 -4.56 -8.48
N SER A 208 -20.69 -5.18 -7.37
CA SER A 208 -21.04 -4.44 -6.15
C SER A 208 -19.81 -3.92 -5.41
N PHE A 209 -19.94 -2.83 -4.65
CA PHE A 209 -18.87 -2.33 -3.79
C PHE A 209 -18.46 -3.36 -2.74
N GLY A 210 -19.42 -4.12 -2.20
CA GLY A 210 -19.16 -5.19 -1.23
C GLY A 210 -18.30 -6.30 -1.82
N GLU A 211 -18.67 -6.81 -3.01
CA GLU A 211 -17.89 -7.85 -3.69
C GLU A 211 -16.50 -7.36 -4.07
N THR A 212 -16.38 -6.13 -4.58
CA THR A 212 -15.08 -5.51 -4.84
C THR A 212 -14.24 -5.45 -3.57
N THR A 213 -14.81 -5.00 -2.46
CA THR A 213 -14.08 -4.90 -1.19
C THR A 213 -13.60 -6.26 -0.70
N LEU A 214 -14.44 -7.28 -0.76
CA LEU A 214 -14.08 -8.64 -0.34
C LEU A 214 -12.93 -9.21 -1.19
N ARG A 215 -13.02 -9.13 -2.52
CA ARG A 215 -12.00 -9.71 -3.41
C ARG A 215 -10.72 -8.90 -3.43
N MET A 216 -10.85 -7.56 -3.60
CA MET A 216 -9.67 -6.70 -3.71
C MET A 216 -8.91 -6.53 -2.38
N SER A 217 -9.52 -6.80 -1.23
CA SER A 217 -8.79 -6.90 0.04
C SER A 217 -7.80 -8.07 0.06
N ILE A 218 -8.19 -9.22 -0.50
CA ILE A 218 -7.29 -10.38 -0.66
C ILE A 218 -6.22 -10.06 -1.72
N VAL A 219 -6.59 -9.39 -2.81
CA VAL A 219 -5.64 -8.95 -3.83
C VAL A 219 -4.60 -8.01 -3.22
N GLN A 220 -5.03 -7.01 -2.44
CA GLN A 220 -4.12 -6.05 -1.80
C GLN A 220 -3.20 -6.72 -0.77
N PHE A 221 -3.60 -7.84 -0.18
CA PHE A 221 -2.70 -8.63 0.67
C PHE A 221 -1.44 -9.07 -0.08
N SER A 222 -1.50 -9.33 -1.40
CA SER A 222 -0.34 -9.67 -2.21
C SER A 222 0.75 -8.60 -2.19
N ASP A 223 0.40 -7.33 -1.99
CA ASP A 223 1.35 -6.20 -1.90
C ASP A 223 2.22 -6.29 -0.63
N THR A 224 1.80 -7.05 0.39
CA THR A 224 2.58 -7.27 1.60
C THR A 224 3.67 -8.32 1.42
N ILE A 225 3.61 -9.12 0.36
CA ILE A 225 4.54 -10.20 0.06
C ILE A 225 5.74 -9.62 -0.73
N PRO A 226 6.95 -9.55 -0.15
CA PRO A 226 8.08 -8.85 -0.77
C PRO A 226 8.79 -9.71 -1.84
N ILE A 227 8.05 -10.33 -2.75
CA ILE A 227 8.58 -11.22 -3.79
C ILE A 227 8.83 -10.44 -5.08
N THR A 228 7.92 -9.52 -5.43
CA THR A 228 7.96 -8.76 -6.69
C THR A 228 8.28 -7.28 -6.45
N ILE A 229 8.60 -6.55 -7.51
CA ILE A 229 8.81 -5.09 -7.44
C ILE A 229 7.44 -4.42 -7.40
N SER A 230 7.13 -3.73 -6.30
CA SER A 230 5.85 -3.00 -6.10
C SER A 230 4.59 -3.83 -6.34
N GLY A 231 4.63 -5.15 -6.11
CA GLY A 231 3.50 -6.04 -6.30
C GLY A 231 3.19 -6.40 -7.77
N LEU A 232 3.94 -5.85 -8.73
CA LEU A 232 3.71 -6.12 -10.16
C LEU A 232 3.81 -7.61 -10.48
N GLY A 233 2.86 -8.10 -11.24
CA GLY A 233 2.68 -9.50 -11.60
C GLY A 233 1.90 -10.27 -10.54
N LEU A 234 2.30 -10.22 -9.27
CA LEU A 234 1.63 -10.96 -8.19
C LEU A 234 0.22 -10.40 -7.93
N ARG A 235 0.05 -9.08 -7.87
CA ARG A 235 -1.23 -8.42 -7.69
C ARG A 235 -2.19 -8.72 -8.84
N GLU A 236 -1.69 -8.67 -10.08
CA GLU A 236 -2.46 -8.98 -11.28
C GLU A 236 -2.91 -10.45 -11.30
N SER A 237 -2.05 -11.39 -10.92
CA SER A 237 -2.39 -12.81 -10.78
C SER A 237 -3.48 -13.05 -9.73
N PHE A 238 -3.36 -12.39 -8.57
CA PHE A 238 -4.37 -12.47 -7.51
C PHE A 238 -5.70 -11.86 -7.97
N ALA A 239 -5.66 -10.69 -8.64
CA ALA A 239 -6.86 -10.04 -9.14
C ALA A 239 -7.58 -10.91 -10.15
N MET A 240 -6.87 -11.47 -11.13
CA MET A 240 -7.42 -12.40 -12.09
C MET A 240 -8.10 -13.57 -11.36
N HIS A 241 -7.38 -14.29 -10.51
CA HIS A 241 -7.89 -15.46 -9.82
C HIS A 241 -9.13 -15.16 -8.96
N PHE A 242 -9.05 -14.15 -8.07
CA PHE A 242 -10.13 -13.90 -7.11
C PHE A 242 -11.35 -13.22 -7.74
N LEU A 243 -11.19 -12.42 -8.79
CA LEU A 243 -12.34 -11.83 -9.50
C LEU A 243 -12.99 -12.84 -10.46
N GLU A 244 -12.21 -13.74 -11.09
CA GLU A 244 -12.80 -14.83 -11.90
C GLU A 244 -13.69 -15.76 -11.08
N THR A 245 -13.33 -16.06 -9.82
CA THR A 245 -14.21 -16.82 -8.92
C THR A 245 -15.52 -16.11 -8.57
N ALA A 246 -15.63 -14.81 -8.86
CA ALA A 246 -16.85 -14.01 -8.77
C ALA A 246 -17.54 -13.81 -10.14
N GLY A 247 -17.08 -14.50 -11.18
CA GLY A 247 -17.64 -14.39 -12.54
C GLY A 247 -17.17 -13.14 -13.31
N TYR A 248 -16.10 -12.47 -12.85
CA TYR A 248 -15.56 -11.28 -13.50
C TYR A 248 -14.42 -11.67 -14.44
N ALA A 249 -14.40 -11.12 -15.66
CA ALA A 249 -13.37 -11.49 -16.65
C ALA A 249 -11.95 -11.12 -16.19
N GLY A 250 -10.99 -12.06 -16.28
CA GLY A 250 -9.62 -11.88 -15.83
C GLY A 250 -8.88 -10.73 -16.51
N GLY A 251 -9.11 -10.51 -17.83
CA GLY A 251 -8.54 -9.38 -18.56
C GLY A 251 -8.94 -8.04 -17.96
N LYS A 252 -10.22 -7.86 -17.62
CA LYS A 252 -10.73 -6.65 -16.96
C LYS A 252 -10.16 -6.45 -15.56
N ALA A 253 -9.96 -7.55 -14.81
CA ALA A 253 -9.32 -7.51 -13.51
C ALA A 253 -7.88 -6.98 -13.58
N ILE A 254 -7.10 -7.48 -14.54
CA ILE A 254 -5.74 -7.03 -14.82
C ILE A 254 -5.74 -5.56 -15.25
N THR A 255 -6.62 -5.18 -16.16
CA THR A 255 -6.76 -3.79 -16.62
C THR A 255 -7.00 -2.83 -15.45
N ALA A 256 -7.92 -3.15 -14.54
CA ALA A 256 -8.22 -2.31 -13.39
C ALA A 256 -7.02 -2.18 -12.43
N THR A 257 -6.27 -3.26 -12.18
CA THR A 257 -5.08 -3.22 -11.32
C THR A 257 -3.95 -2.41 -11.94
N LEU A 258 -3.71 -2.55 -13.24
CA LEU A 258 -2.70 -1.78 -13.98
C LEU A 258 -3.08 -0.30 -14.08
N ALA A 259 -4.35 0.02 -14.34
CA ALA A 259 -4.83 1.40 -14.35
C ALA A 259 -4.61 2.07 -12.99
N LEU A 260 -4.98 1.40 -11.91
CA LEU A 260 -4.79 1.93 -10.57
C LEU A 260 -3.30 2.07 -10.22
N PHE A 261 -2.47 1.09 -10.57
CA PHE A 261 -1.01 1.17 -10.40
C PHE A 261 -0.44 2.40 -11.10
N PHE A 262 -0.83 2.64 -12.35
CA PHE A 262 -0.36 3.81 -13.08
C PHE A 262 -0.75 5.12 -12.39
N ILE A 263 -2.02 5.25 -11.99
CA ILE A 263 -2.55 6.48 -11.36
C ILE A 263 -1.98 6.67 -9.95
N GLN A 264 -1.98 5.62 -9.12
CA GLN A 264 -1.56 5.73 -7.71
C GLN A 264 -0.04 5.75 -7.52
N ASP A 265 0.67 5.02 -8.36
CA ASP A 265 2.08 4.72 -8.12
C ASP A 265 2.99 5.46 -9.08
N VAL A 266 2.70 5.43 -10.39
CA VAL A 266 3.57 6.06 -11.40
C VAL A 266 3.38 7.58 -11.42
N LEU A 267 2.13 8.07 -11.56
CA LEU A 267 1.88 9.52 -11.63
C LEU A 267 2.29 10.24 -10.35
N THR A 268 2.10 9.63 -9.20
CA THR A 268 2.47 10.24 -7.91
C THR A 268 3.98 10.32 -7.66
N CYS A 269 4.80 9.63 -8.46
CA CYS A 269 6.26 9.76 -8.40
C CYS A 269 6.76 11.08 -8.99
N ILE A 270 6.02 11.71 -9.90
CA ILE A 270 6.48 12.89 -10.65
C ILE A 270 6.98 14.02 -9.73
N PRO A 271 6.24 14.46 -8.70
CA PRO A 271 6.70 15.51 -7.81
C PRO A 271 7.99 15.12 -7.05
N GLY A 272 8.10 13.88 -6.60
CA GLY A 272 9.28 13.38 -5.88
C GLY A 272 10.52 13.29 -6.77
N LEU A 273 10.37 12.87 -8.03
CA LEU A 273 11.45 12.86 -9.02
C LEU A 273 11.92 14.28 -9.34
N ALA A 274 11.00 15.22 -9.51
CA ALA A 274 11.35 16.63 -9.73
C ALA A 274 12.21 17.18 -8.58
N LEU A 275 11.83 16.89 -7.32
CA LEU A 275 12.59 17.31 -6.14
C LEU A 275 13.98 16.66 -6.04
N LEU A 276 14.15 15.43 -6.54
CA LEU A 276 15.46 14.76 -6.60
C LEU A 276 16.39 15.38 -7.65
N ILE A 277 15.83 15.78 -8.80
CA ILE A 277 16.60 16.39 -9.90
C ILE A 277 17.06 17.81 -9.54
N ILE A 278 16.17 18.62 -8.93
CA ILE A 278 16.47 20.02 -8.55
C ILE A 278 17.62 20.08 -7.54
N ARG A 279 17.74 19.13 -6.61
CA ARG A 279 18.81 19.11 -5.59
C ARG A 279 20.21 18.88 -6.15
N LYS A 280 20.34 18.40 -7.40
CA LYS A 280 21.66 18.13 -8.01
C LYS A 280 22.37 19.41 -8.48
N LYS A 281 21.74 20.58 -8.36
CA LYS A 281 22.29 21.88 -8.81
C LYS A 281 22.82 22.77 -7.67
N ASP A 282 22.68 22.35 -6.40
CA ASP A 282 23.26 23.01 -5.22
C ASP A 282 24.43 22.19 -4.67
#